data_aa0ceb51e74ea01b95806b1222237a94
#
_entry.id   aa0ceb51e74ea01b95806b1222237a94
#
_cell.length_a   1.000
_cell.length_b   1.000
_cell.length_c   1.000
_cell.angle_alpha   90.00
_cell.angle_beta   90.00
_cell.angle_gamma   90.00
#
_symmetry.space_group_name_H-M   'P 1'
#
loop_
_entity.id
_entity.type
_entity.pdbx_description
1 polymer ?
#
loop_
_entity_poly.entity_id
_entity_poly.type
_entity_poly.pdbx_seq_one_letter_code
_entity_poly.pdbx_strand_id
1 'polypeptide(L)'
;VLLAGCASMPDSGDLRDVESTPRQDTGVRVFAMPPADGAGPGEIMQGFLEALTSDDPGYDTARKYLTADAARTWRPEQSTTVLANGPTIETDCRPGGREETNSVTCVLAGSQVATVDAQQAYQPADGTYRKKLHLVKDAKNGQWRIDGLPDGVVMGKSDFQRNYRSVDKYYFASNASVGESGQPAAVADPVFVRSKVDPMTQLVRSLLKGPTTWLGPVVRSSFPTGTALQKGASGLA
;
A
#
# COMPACT_ATOMS: atom_id res chain seq x y z
N VAL A 1 25.27 29.20 -59.58
CA VAL A 1 26.14 28.98 -58.43
C VAL A 1 25.38 28.10 -57.45
N LEU A 2 25.74 26.80 -57.42
CA LEU A 2 25.20 25.82 -56.47
C LEU A 2 26.15 25.77 -55.26
N LEU A 3 25.68 26.13 -54.06
CA LEU A 3 26.38 25.87 -52.82
C LEU A 3 25.90 24.53 -52.26
N ALA A 4 26.80 23.53 -52.35
CA ALA A 4 26.67 22.28 -51.62
C ALA A 4 27.24 22.45 -50.21
N GLY A 5 26.37 22.53 -49.21
CA GLY A 5 26.75 22.51 -47.80
C GLY A 5 26.81 21.08 -47.29
N CYS A 6 28.04 20.55 -47.06
CA CYS A 6 28.22 19.28 -46.34
C CYS A 6 28.02 19.56 -44.85
N ALA A 7 26.91 19.07 -44.29
CA ALA A 7 26.73 18.96 -42.85
C ALA A 7 27.39 17.65 -42.41
N SER A 8 28.60 17.73 -41.79
CA SER A 8 29.22 16.62 -41.08
C SER A 8 28.51 16.45 -39.72
N MET A 9 27.83 15.32 -39.54
CA MET A 9 27.42 14.88 -38.21
C MET A 9 28.64 14.40 -37.44
N PRO A 10 28.84 14.79 -36.17
CA PRO A 10 29.89 14.20 -35.36
C PRO A 10 29.55 12.76 -35.02
N ASP A 11 30.44 11.83 -35.36
CA ASP A 11 30.30 10.38 -35.14
C ASP A 11 30.57 9.92 -33.70
N SER A 12 30.81 10.81 -32.76
CA SER A 12 31.02 10.45 -31.35
C SER A 12 30.51 11.56 -30.43
N GLY A 13 29.42 11.31 -29.77
CA GLY A 13 29.01 12.02 -28.57
C GLY A 13 29.74 11.40 -27.37
N ASP A 14 30.54 12.16 -26.64
CA ASP A 14 31.06 11.76 -25.36
C ASP A 14 29.84 11.39 -24.46
N LEU A 15 29.73 10.11 -24.15
CA LEU A 15 28.83 9.64 -23.08
C LEU A 15 29.40 10.16 -21.76
N ARG A 16 28.96 11.34 -21.34
CA ARG A 16 29.19 11.77 -19.97
C ARG A 16 28.28 10.91 -19.10
N ASP A 17 28.91 10.10 -18.25
CA ASP A 17 28.22 9.51 -17.11
C ASP A 17 27.58 10.67 -16.32
N VAL A 18 26.26 10.78 -16.42
CA VAL A 18 25.52 11.61 -15.51
C VAL A 18 25.54 10.87 -14.18
N GLU A 19 26.48 11.24 -13.30
CA GLU A 19 26.37 10.87 -11.90
C GLU A 19 25.00 11.33 -11.43
N SER A 20 24.06 10.40 -11.41
CA SER A 20 22.79 10.59 -10.74
C SER A 20 23.10 10.64 -9.25
N THR A 21 23.38 11.82 -8.73
CA THR A 21 23.31 12.04 -7.28
C THR A 21 21.96 11.52 -6.82
N PRO A 22 21.91 10.52 -5.92
CA PRO A 22 20.63 10.07 -5.36
C PRO A 22 19.94 11.32 -4.83
N ARG A 23 18.81 11.71 -5.42
CA ARG A 23 17.97 12.72 -4.80
C ARG A 23 17.65 12.17 -3.43
N GLN A 24 18.25 12.76 -2.40
CA GLN A 24 17.78 12.58 -1.04
C GLN A 24 16.31 13.00 -1.09
N ASP A 25 15.45 12.01 -1.03
CA ASP A 25 14.01 12.22 -0.93
C ASP A 25 13.77 12.86 0.43
N THR A 26 13.83 14.20 0.46
CA THR A 26 13.48 15.03 1.64
C THR A 26 11.97 15.02 1.85
N GLY A 27 11.32 13.94 1.44
CA GLY A 27 9.89 13.75 1.60
C GLY A 27 9.46 13.96 3.05
N VAL A 28 8.50 14.83 3.25
CA VAL A 28 7.85 15.04 4.56
C VAL A 28 7.41 13.67 5.08
N ARG A 29 7.98 13.25 6.20
CA ARG A 29 7.53 12.03 6.90
C ARG A 29 6.28 12.36 7.69
N VAL A 30 5.23 11.59 7.47
CA VAL A 30 3.97 11.70 8.24
C VAL A 30 4.04 10.72 9.41
N PHE A 31 4.14 11.28 10.61
CA PHE A 31 4.07 10.52 11.85
C PHE A 31 2.64 10.58 12.39
N ALA A 32 2.06 9.43 12.64
CA ALA A 32 0.78 9.36 13.35
C ALA A 32 1.01 9.47 14.86
N MET A 33 0.07 10.10 15.53
CA MET A 33 0.03 10.16 16.98
C MET A 33 -0.73 8.95 17.54
N PRO A 34 -0.39 8.45 18.74
CA PRO A 34 -1.23 7.46 19.42
C PRO A 34 -2.53 8.10 19.91
N PRO A 35 -3.57 7.28 20.24
CA PRO A 35 -4.82 7.81 20.77
C PRO A 35 -4.59 8.60 22.06
N ALA A 36 -5.22 9.77 22.16
CA ALA A 36 -5.16 10.61 23.35
C ALA A 36 -6.02 10.01 24.48
N ASP A 37 -5.64 10.28 25.72
CA ASP A 37 -6.43 9.89 26.88
C ASP A 37 -7.77 10.62 26.89
N GLY A 38 -8.85 9.86 27.12
CA GLY A 38 -10.21 10.39 27.11
C GLY A 38 -10.79 10.68 25.73
N ALA A 39 -10.06 10.36 24.65
CA ALA A 39 -10.55 10.56 23.29
C ALA A 39 -11.90 9.84 23.08
N GLY A 40 -12.84 10.55 22.47
CA GLY A 40 -14.17 10.02 22.11
C GLY A 40 -14.11 9.11 20.88
N PRO A 41 -15.20 8.36 20.60
CA PRO A 41 -15.22 7.42 19.46
C PRO A 41 -14.88 8.07 18.12
N GLY A 42 -15.37 9.28 17.85
CA GLY A 42 -15.08 10.01 16.63
C GLY A 42 -13.59 10.38 16.50
N GLU A 43 -12.96 10.78 17.60
CA GLU A 43 -11.52 11.10 17.64
C GLU A 43 -10.66 9.84 17.46
N ILE A 44 -11.09 8.71 18.05
CA ILE A 44 -10.45 7.39 17.83
C ILE A 44 -10.51 7.00 16.36
N MET A 45 -11.68 7.16 15.72
CA MET A 45 -11.83 6.88 14.29
C MET A 45 -10.97 7.76 13.42
N GLN A 46 -10.96 9.08 13.68
CA GLN A 46 -10.17 10.05 12.93
C GLN A 46 -8.66 9.74 13.05
N GLY A 47 -8.17 9.57 14.29
CA GLY A 47 -6.76 9.25 14.53
C GLY A 47 -6.34 7.90 13.95
N PHE A 48 -7.22 6.90 13.96
CA PHE A 48 -6.99 5.62 13.28
C PHE A 48 -6.81 5.81 11.78
N LEU A 49 -7.70 6.56 11.10
CA LEU A 49 -7.60 6.83 9.67
C LEU A 49 -6.32 7.60 9.31
N GLU A 50 -5.92 8.57 10.12
CA GLU A 50 -4.64 9.28 9.96
C GLU A 50 -3.45 8.32 10.11
N ALA A 51 -3.51 7.42 11.09
CA ALA A 51 -2.45 6.43 11.31
C ALA A 51 -2.30 5.44 10.15
N LEU A 52 -3.38 5.15 9.40
CA LEU A 52 -3.30 4.32 8.19
C LEU A 52 -2.49 4.96 7.05
N THR A 53 -2.38 6.29 7.03
CA THR A 53 -1.66 7.03 5.98
C THR A 53 -0.24 7.41 6.38
N SER A 54 0.20 7.03 7.57
CA SER A 54 1.55 7.30 8.10
C SER A 54 2.62 6.42 7.46
N ASP A 55 3.88 6.82 7.63
CA ASP A 55 5.05 6.06 7.15
C ASP A 55 5.46 4.91 8.10
N ASP A 56 4.57 4.50 9.02
CA ASP A 56 4.80 3.41 9.98
C ASP A 56 4.79 2.04 9.27
N PRO A 57 5.89 1.29 9.28
CA PRO A 57 6.01 0.01 8.53
C PRO A 57 5.00 -1.05 8.95
N GLY A 58 4.78 -1.20 10.25
CA GLY A 58 3.93 -2.23 10.86
C GLY A 58 2.52 -1.77 11.16
N TYR A 59 2.20 -0.50 10.87
CA TYR A 59 0.99 0.14 11.37
C TYR A 59 0.89 0.09 12.91
N ASP A 60 2.03 0.15 13.61
CA ASP A 60 2.08 -0.01 15.06
C ASP A 60 1.30 1.11 15.78
N THR A 61 1.31 2.31 15.21
CA THR A 61 0.51 3.42 15.73
C THR A 61 -0.98 3.21 15.48
N ALA A 62 -1.39 2.72 14.31
CA ALA A 62 -2.78 2.38 14.02
C ALA A 62 -3.28 1.26 14.94
N ARG A 63 -2.45 0.27 15.25
CA ARG A 63 -2.79 -0.82 16.19
C ARG A 63 -3.09 -0.34 17.59
N LYS A 64 -2.55 0.81 18.04
CA LYS A 64 -2.87 1.40 19.36
C LYS A 64 -4.31 1.91 19.47
N TYR A 65 -4.99 2.14 18.35
CA TYR A 65 -6.40 2.49 18.29
C TYR A 65 -7.34 1.28 18.39
N LEU A 66 -6.78 0.07 18.32
CA LEU A 66 -7.51 -1.19 18.37
C LEU A 66 -7.48 -1.79 19.78
N THR A 67 -8.45 -2.66 20.07
CA THR A 67 -8.31 -3.55 21.23
C THR A 67 -7.17 -4.52 21.02
N ALA A 68 -6.65 -5.13 22.09
CA ALA A 68 -5.55 -6.08 22.02
C ALA A 68 -5.85 -7.26 21.06
N ASP A 69 -7.11 -7.73 21.05
CA ASP A 69 -7.54 -8.83 20.19
C ASP A 69 -7.63 -8.42 18.73
N ALA A 70 -8.28 -7.27 18.44
CA ALA A 70 -8.35 -6.72 17.11
C ALA A 70 -6.95 -6.38 16.55
N ALA A 71 -6.06 -5.84 17.37
CA ALA A 71 -4.67 -5.54 16.96
C ALA A 71 -3.88 -6.80 16.58
N ARG A 72 -4.14 -7.95 17.20
CA ARG A 72 -3.48 -9.22 16.86
C ARG A 72 -4.02 -9.87 15.59
N THR A 73 -5.32 -9.72 15.34
CA THR A 73 -6.02 -10.41 14.25
C THR A 73 -6.07 -9.60 12.96
N TRP A 74 -6.06 -8.27 13.05
CA TRP A 74 -6.13 -7.38 11.89
C TRP A 74 -4.90 -7.49 10.99
N ARG A 75 -5.14 -7.68 9.69
CA ARG A 75 -4.14 -7.84 8.63
C ARG A 75 -4.20 -6.67 7.64
N PRO A 76 -3.46 -5.60 7.90
CA PRO A 76 -3.43 -4.42 7.02
C PRO A 76 -2.90 -4.72 5.61
N GLU A 77 -2.03 -5.72 5.48
CA GLU A 77 -1.42 -6.14 4.22
C GLU A 77 -2.35 -6.92 3.28
N GLN A 78 -3.57 -7.24 3.72
CA GLN A 78 -4.52 -8.04 2.94
C GLN A 78 -5.03 -7.28 1.72
N SER A 79 -5.26 -5.98 1.86
CA SER A 79 -5.66 -5.12 0.74
C SER A 79 -5.48 -3.64 1.07
N THR A 80 -5.41 -2.82 0.03
CA THR A 80 -5.52 -1.36 0.16
C THR A 80 -6.68 -0.89 -0.70
N THR A 81 -7.72 -0.35 -0.07
CA THR A 81 -8.84 0.29 -0.77
C THR A 81 -8.53 1.75 -1.00
N VAL A 82 -8.60 2.19 -2.25
CA VAL A 82 -8.33 3.57 -2.65
C VAL A 82 -9.66 4.26 -2.96
N LEU A 83 -9.93 5.36 -2.25
CA LEU A 83 -11.12 6.17 -2.43
C LEU A 83 -10.78 7.49 -3.13
N ALA A 84 -11.72 8.04 -3.87
CA ALA A 84 -11.51 9.29 -4.64
C ALA A 84 -11.01 10.44 -3.74
N ASN A 85 -11.69 10.69 -2.63
CA ASN A 85 -11.41 11.80 -1.71
C ASN A 85 -11.02 11.36 -0.28
N GLY A 86 -10.79 10.07 -0.06
CA GLY A 86 -10.58 9.50 1.26
C GLY A 86 -11.87 9.04 1.95
N PRO A 87 -11.72 8.30 3.06
CA PRO A 87 -12.86 7.81 3.83
C PRO A 87 -13.52 8.95 4.61
N THR A 88 -14.85 8.95 4.62
CA THR A 88 -15.67 9.82 5.46
C THR A 88 -16.43 8.99 6.49
N ILE A 89 -16.67 9.58 7.66
CA ILE A 89 -17.48 8.98 8.69
C ILE A 89 -18.92 9.43 8.46
N GLU A 90 -19.79 8.53 7.98
CA GLU A 90 -21.19 8.85 7.63
C GLU A 90 -22.11 9.04 8.84
N THR A 91 -21.81 8.32 9.93
CA THR A 91 -22.61 8.40 11.14
C THR A 91 -21.84 9.13 12.22
N ASP A 92 -22.55 9.96 12.99
CA ASP A 92 -22.00 10.47 14.24
C ASP A 92 -21.58 9.27 15.09
N CYS A 93 -20.26 9.09 15.23
CA CYS A 93 -19.68 8.08 16.12
C CYS A 93 -19.91 8.50 17.58
N ARG A 94 -21.18 8.69 17.94
CA ARG A 94 -21.60 9.05 19.29
C ARG A 94 -22.38 7.87 19.88
N PRO A 95 -22.13 7.54 21.14
CA PRO A 95 -23.01 6.61 21.82
C PRO A 95 -24.45 7.16 21.76
N GLY A 96 -25.34 6.42 21.08
CA GLY A 96 -26.74 6.84 20.93
C GLY A 96 -27.56 6.47 22.16
N GLY A 97 -28.28 7.42 22.72
CA GLY A 97 -29.33 7.14 23.70
C GLY A 97 -29.06 7.74 25.09
N ARG A 98 -30.12 7.64 25.93
CA ARG A 98 -30.14 8.13 27.31
C ARG A 98 -29.33 7.28 28.31
N GLU A 99 -28.83 6.14 27.88
CA GLU A 99 -27.97 5.27 28.67
C GLU A 99 -26.52 5.39 28.14
N GLU A 100 -25.55 5.42 29.05
CA GLU A 100 -24.13 5.36 28.70
C GLU A 100 -23.83 4.03 28.02
N THR A 101 -23.89 4.02 26.70
CA THR A 101 -23.52 2.83 25.94
C THR A 101 -22.00 2.71 25.88
N ASN A 102 -21.47 1.55 26.29
CA ASN A 102 -20.05 1.24 26.25
C ASN A 102 -19.62 0.73 24.84
N SER A 103 -20.46 0.85 23.85
CA SER A 103 -20.14 0.47 22.48
C SER A 103 -20.82 1.38 21.46
N VAL A 104 -20.20 1.52 20.28
CA VAL A 104 -20.74 2.29 19.16
C VAL A 104 -20.29 1.68 17.84
N THR A 105 -21.13 1.77 16.82
CA THR A 105 -20.76 1.39 15.46
C THR A 105 -20.66 2.64 14.59
N CYS A 106 -19.50 2.85 14.01
CA CYS A 106 -19.23 3.90 13.04
C CYS A 106 -19.27 3.33 11.63
N VAL A 107 -19.73 4.11 10.66
CA VAL A 107 -19.74 3.72 9.24
C VAL A 107 -18.78 4.59 8.48
N LEU A 108 -17.78 3.96 7.87
CA LEU A 108 -16.91 4.58 6.88
C LEU A 108 -17.50 4.44 5.49
N ALA A 109 -17.48 5.52 4.72
CA ALA A 109 -17.96 5.54 3.35
C ALA A 109 -17.05 6.34 2.43
N GLY A 110 -17.20 6.12 1.12
CA GLY A 110 -16.52 6.88 0.08
C GLY A 110 -16.72 6.25 -1.30
N SER A 111 -16.31 6.97 -2.33
CA SER A 111 -16.31 6.47 -3.71
C SER A 111 -15.02 5.70 -3.96
N GLN A 112 -15.13 4.40 -4.18
CA GLN A 112 -13.99 3.54 -4.47
C GLN A 112 -13.52 3.75 -5.91
N VAL A 113 -12.22 3.89 -6.12
CA VAL A 113 -11.60 4.05 -7.45
C VAL A 113 -10.60 2.95 -7.78
N ALA A 114 -10.10 2.25 -6.76
CA ALA A 114 -9.23 1.10 -6.96
C ALA A 114 -9.11 0.23 -5.70
N THR A 115 -8.54 -0.95 -5.88
CA THR A 115 -8.05 -1.82 -4.82
C THR A 115 -6.66 -2.34 -5.19
N VAL A 116 -5.76 -2.41 -4.21
CA VAL A 116 -4.51 -3.17 -4.31
C VAL A 116 -4.67 -4.40 -3.45
N ASP A 117 -4.49 -5.57 -4.04
CA ASP A 117 -4.69 -6.86 -3.36
C ASP A 117 -3.47 -7.30 -2.54
N ALA A 118 -3.56 -8.48 -1.92
CA ALA A 118 -2.46 -9.07 -1.14
C ALA A 118 -1.21 -9.42 -1.98
N GLN A 119 -1.33 -9.48 -3.30
CA GLN A 119 -0.22 -9.65 -4.24
C GLN A 119 0.33 -8.32 -4.73
N GLN A 120 -0.22 -7.20 -4.21
CA GLN A 120 0.15 -5.83 -4.59
C GLN A 120 -0.26 -5.44 -6.01
N ALA A 121 -1.17 -6.21 -6.63
CA ALA A 121 -1.76 -5.88 -7.92
C ALA A 121 -2.80 -4.78 -7.79
N TYR A 122 -2.67 -3.74 -8.60
CA TYR A 122 -3.63 -2.65 -8.67
C TYR A 122 -4.79 -3.03 -9.60
N GLN A 123 -5.99 -2.91 -9.09
CA GLN A 123 -7.22 -3.18 -9.83
C GLN A 123 -8.09 -1.93 -9.78
N PRO A 124 -8.36 -1.27 -10.92
CA PRO A 124 -9.37 -0.23 -10.99
C PRO A 124 -10.70 -0.76 -10.47
N ALA A 125 -11.41 0.05 -9.74
CA ALA A 125 -12.74 -0.26 -9.23
C ALA A 125 -13.63 0.97 -9.39
N ASP A 126 -14.92 0.73 -9.51
CA ASP A 126 -15.93 1.77 -9.52
C ASP A 126 -17.08 1.32 -8.61
N GLY A 127 -17.36 2.11 -7.59
CA GLY A 127 -18.40 1.72 -6.65
C GLY A 127 -18.38 2.51 -5.34
N THR A 128 -19.28 2.12 -4.46
CA THR A 128 -19.40 2.70 -3.14
C THR A 128 -18.70 1.81 -2.12
N TYR A 129 -17.72 2.37 -1.42
CA TYR A 129 -17.15 1.75 -0.23
C TYR A 129 -18.02 2.12 0.97
N ARG A 130 -18.43 1.10 1.72
CA ARG A 130 -19.19 1.30 2.96
C ARG A 130 -18.89 0.17 3.93
N LYS A 131 -18.21 0.49 5.04
CA LYS A 131 -17.79 -0.50 6.05
C LYS A 131 -18.12 -0.01 7.45
N LYS A 132 -18.56 -0.97 8.29
CA LYS A 132 -18.82 -0.73 9.70
C LYS A 132 -17.57 -1.03 10.51
N LEU A 133 -17.23 -0.13 11.43
CA LEU A 133 -16.24 -0.34 12.47
C LEU A 133 -16.95 -0.29 13.82
N HIS A 134 -16.69 -1.26 14.66
CA HIS A 134 -17.26 -1.34 15.99
C HIS A 134 -16.23 -0.88 17.02
N LEU A 135 -16.65 -0.06 17.96
CA LEU A 135 -15.81 0.48 19.03
C LEU A 135 -16.43 0.13 20.38
N VAL A 136 -15.56 -0.17 21.31
CA VAL A 136 -15.94 -0.45 22.71
C VAL A 136 -15.13 0.43 23.66
N LYS A 137 -15.75 0.72 24.80
CA LYS A 137 -15.09 1.40 25.93
C LYS A 137 -14.48 0.35 26.87
N ASP A 138 -13.18 0.38 27.03
CA ASP A 138 -12.48 -0.53 27.95
C ASP A 138 -12.97 -0.31 29.38
N ALA A 139 -13.44 -1.37 30.01
CA ALA A 139 -14.00 -1.31 31.37
C ALA A 139 -12.94 -0.97 32.44
N LYS A 140 -11.65 -1.18 32.18
CA LYS A 140 -10.57 -0.97 33.14
C LYS A 140 -10.08 0.49 33.19
N ASN A 141 -9.98 1.12 32.01
CA ASN A 141 -9.40 2.45 31.89
C ASN A 141 -10.35 3.48 31.26
N GLY A 142 -11.55 3.07 30.85
CA GLY A 142 -12.54 3.95 30.24
C GLY A 142 -12.20 4.46 28.84
N GLN A 143 -11.16 3.92 28.20
CA GLN A 143 -10.68 4.36 26.89
C GLN A 143 -11.47 3.66 25.75
N TRP A 144 -11.81 4.43 24.73
CA TRP A 144 -12.41 3.86 23.52
C TRP A 144 -11.36 3.19 22.62
N ARG A 145 -11.70 2.03 22.07
CA ARG A 145 -10.88 1.29 21.10
C ARG A 145 -11.76 0.59 20.07
N ILE A 146 -11.23 0.43 18.86
CA ILE A 146 -11.89 -0.33 17.79
C ILE A 146 -11.67 -1.82 18.09
N ASP A 147 -12.74 -2.61 18.19
CA ASP A 147 -12.69 -4.05 18.40
C ASP A 147 -13.18 -4.86 17.19
N GLY A 148 -13.86 -4.19 16.24
CA GLY A 148 -14.33 -4.81 15.00
C GLY A 148 -14.07 -3.94 13.79
N LEU A 149 -13.24 -4.45 12.87
CA LEU A 149 -12.89 -3.79 11.61
C LEU A 149 -12.58 -4.84 10.52
N PRO A 150 -12.73 -4.50 9.23
CA PRO A 150 -12.28 -5.36 8.14
C PRO A 150 -10.76 -5.41 8.05
N ASP A 151 -10.22 -6.49 7.48
CA ASP A 151 -8.81 -6.57 7.08
C ASP A 151 -8.50 -5.55 5.96
N GLY A 152 -7.23 -5.22 5.82
CA GLY A 152 -6.74 -4.23 4.87
C GLY A 152 -6.73 -2.80 5.43
N VAL A 153 -6.38 -1.87 4.56
CA VAL A 153 -6.35 -0.44 4.84
C VAL A 153 -7.24 0.32 3.84
N VAL A 154 -7.69 1.51 4.23
CA VAL A 154 -8.45 2.40 3.36
C VAL A 154 -7.84 3.79 3.41
N MET A 155 -7.70 4.43 2.24
CA MET A 155 -7.13 5.77 2.14
C MET A 155 -7.63 6.51 0.90
N GLY A 156 -7.40 7.81 0.87
CA GLY A 156 -7.66 8.63 -0.30
C GLY A 156 -6.65 8.42 -1.43
N LYS A 157 -7.04 8.73 -2.66
CA LYS A 157 -6.17 8.66 -3.85
C LYS A 157 -4.89 9.48 -3.67
N SER A 158 -4.96 10.66 -3.08
CA SER A 158 -3.79 11.50 -2.83
C SER A 158 -2.80 10.86 -1.85
N ASP A 159 -3.31 10.23 -0.78
CA ASP A 159 -2.48 9.50 0.19
C ASP A 159 -1.87 8.25 -0.43
N PHE A 160 -2.65 7.55 -1.26
CA PHE A 160 -2.15 6.40 -2.00
C PHE A 160 -0.99 6.79 -2.92
N GLN A 161 -1.14 7.84 -3.72
CA GLN A 161 -0.08 8.33 -4.61
C GLN A 161 1.17 8.81 -3.87
N ARG A 162 1.02 9.34 -2.66
CA ARG A 162 2.14 9.74 -1.80
C ARG A 162 2.87 8.55 -1.20
N ASN A 163 2.14 7.51 -0.78
CA ASN A 163 2.66 6.40 0.00
C ASN A 163 3.09 5.20 -0.85
N TYR A 164 2.54 5.04 -2.05
CA TYR A 164 2.81 3.90 -2.92
C TYR A 164 3.47 4.32 -4.22
N ARG A 165 4.32 3.44 -4.74
CA ARG A 165 4.86 3.54 -6.10
C ARG A 165 4.63 2.24 -6.86
N SER A 166 4.43 2.34 -8.17
CA SER A 166 4.44 1.19 -9.06
C SER A 166 5.88 0.76 -9.32
N VAL A 167 6.13 -0.55 -9.27
CA VAL A 167 7.41 -1.18 -9.60
C VAL A 167 7.11 -2.42 -10.43
N ASP A 168 7.87 -2.64 -11.50
CA ASP A 168 7.71 -3.82 -12.35
C ASP A 168 8.52 -5.00 -11.82
N LYS A 169 7.86 -6.14 -11.61
CA LYS A 169 8.48 -7.45 -11.54
C LYS A 169 8.53 -8.05 -12.93
N TYR A 170 9.52 -8.89 -13.20
CA TYR A 170 9.64 -9.53 -14.50
C TYR A 170 9.60 -11.03 -14.37
N TYR A 171 8.81 -11.68 -15.22
CA TYR A 171 8.68 -13.12 -15.32
C TYR A 171 8.86 -13.56 -16.76
N PHE A 172 9.24 -14.83 -16.99
CA PHE A 172 9.34 -15.38 -18.33
C PHE A 172 7.99 -15.84 -18.85
N ALA A 173 7.66 -15.52 -20.07
CA ALA A 173 6.46 -16.02 -20.72
C ALA A 173 6.47 -17.55 -20.80
N SER A 174 5.33 -18.20 -20.46
CA SER A 174 5.22 -19.67 -20.44
C SER A 174 5.28 -20.30 -21.83
N ASN A 175 4.74 -19.62 -22.85
CA ASN A 175 4.63 -20.09 -24.24
C ASN A 175 5.44 -19.20 -25.19
N ALA A 176 6.52 -18.61 -24.72
CA ALA A 176 7.33 -17.80 -25.59
C ALA A 176 7.92 -18.68 -26.69
N SER A 177 7.46 -18.47 -27.90
CA SER A 177 8.32 -18.60 -29.05
C SER A 177 9.59 -17.84 -28.70
N VAL A 178 10.69 -18.54 -28.76
CA VAL A 178 12.03 -17.97 -28.53
C VAL A 178 12.13 -16.74 -29.43
N GLY A 179 12.29 -15.54 -28.85
CA GLY A 179 12.46 -14.33 -29.65
C GLY A 179 13.66 -14.46 -30.60
N GLU A 180 13.80 -13.55 -31.52
CA GLU A 180 14.91 -13.56 -32.52
C GLU A 180 16.31 -13.74 -31.89
N SER A 181 16.46 -13.39 -30.58
CA SER A 181 17.66 -13.58 -29.80
C SER A 181 17.84 -14.96 -29.16
N GLY A 182 16.90 -15.87 -29.33
CA GLY A 182 16.93 -17.20 -28.69
C GLY A 182 16.62 -17.22 -27.19
N GLN A 183 16.23 -16.09 -26.60
CA GLN A 183 15.92 -15.98 -25.17
C GLN A 183 14.41 -15.86 -24.91
N PRO A 184 13.90 -16.41 -23.77
CA PRO A 184 12.49 -16.24 -23.40
C PRO A 184 12.14 -14.77 -23.21
N ALA A 185 10.97 -14.36 -23.69
CA ALA A 185 10.50 -13.00 -23.48
C ALA A 185 10.21 -12.74 -22.00
N ALA A 186 10.72 -11.63 -21.46
CA ALA A 186 10.39 -11.15 -20.14
C ALA A 186 9.11 -10.30 -20.20
N VAL A 187 8.17 -10.57 -19.29
CA VAL A 187 6.89 -9.87 -19.16
C VAL A 187 6.87 -9.10 -17.85
N ALA A 188 6.56 -7.82 -17.93
CA ALA A 188 6.42 -6.96 -16.76
C ALA A 188 5.11 -7.27 -16.02
N ASP A 189 5.20 -7.34 -14.70
CA ASP A 189 4.10 -7.52 -13.75
C ASP A 189 4.14 -6.35 -12.76
N PRO A 190 3.42 -5.25 -13.03
CA PRO A 190 3.44 -4.06 -12.19
C PRO A 190 2.76 -4.31 -10.86
N VAL A 191 3.46 -3.97 -9.78
CA VAL A 191 2.96 -4.05 -8.41
C VAL A 191 3.17 -2.72 -7.69
N PHE A 192 2.34 -2.46 -6.67
CA PHE A 192 2.42 -1.25 -5.86
C PHE A 192 3.03 -1.56 -4.49
N VAL A 193 4.15 -0.92 -4.19
CA VAL A 193 4.84 -1.05 -2.91
C VAL A 193 4.84 0.27 -2.15
N ARG A 194 4.84 0.21 -0.82
CA ARG A 194 4.96 1.42 0.01
C ARG A 194 6.34 2.02 -0.16
N SER A 195 6.40 3.25 -0.70
CA SER A 195 7.65 3.87 -1.16
C SER A 195 8.65 4.18 -0.03
N LYS A 196 8.14 4.46 1.19
CA LYS A 196 8.95 4.87 2.35
C LYS A 196 9.16 3.77 3.39
N VAL A 197 8.69 2.55 3.11
CA VAL A 197 8.71 1.41 4.03
C VAL A 197 9.43 0.26 3.39
N ASP A 198 10.77 0.27 3.45
CA ASP A 198 11.62 -0.81 2.92
C ASP A 198 11.10 -1.40 1.58
N PRO A 199 11.08 -0.61 0.51
CA PRO A 199 10.48 -1.00 -0.77
C PRO A 199 11.21 -2.20 -1.40
N MET A 200 12.51 -2.35 -1.15
CA MET A 200 13.29 -3.46 -1.68
C MET A 200 12.85 -4.80 -1.09
N THR A 201 12.72 -4.89 0.23
CA THR A 201 12.21 -6.11 0.88
C THR A 201 10.78 -6.43 0.46
N GLN A 202 9.91 -5.41 0.31
CA GLN A 202 8.56 -5.60 -0.21
C GLN A 202 8.58 -6.18 -1.63
N LEU A 203 9.41 -5.63 -2.53
CA LEU A 203 9.54 -6.09 -3.89
C LEU A 203 10.06 -7.54 -3.96
N VAL A 204 11.11 -7.86 -3.21
CA VAL A 204 11.65 -9.24 -3.16
C VAL A 204 10.60 -10.20 -2.63
N ARG A 205 9.88 -9.87 -1.56
CA ARG A 205 8.77 -10.69 -1.06
C ARG A 205 7.67 -10.88 -2.11
N SER A 206 7.33 -9.82 -2.83
CA SER A 206 6.35 -9.87 -3.91
C SER A 206 6.81 -10.76 -5.06
N LEU A 207 8.09 -10.67 -5.44
CA LEU A 207 8.68 -11.51 -6.47
C LEU A 207 8.67 -13.00 -6.07
N LEU A 208 9.00 -13.31 -4.82
CA LEU A 208 9.00 -14.68 -4.29
C LEU A 208 7.58 -15.26 -4.12
N LYS A 209 6.57 -14.43 -3.90
CA LYS A 209 5.16 -14.87 -3.91
C LYS A 209 4.67 -15.31 -5.29
N GLY A 210 5.41 -14.94 -6.35
CA GLY A 210 5.06 -15.25 -7.73
C GLY A 210 4.31 -14.11 -8.45
N PRO A 211 3.88 -14.36 -9.69
CA PRO A 211 3.15 -13.39 -10.50
C PRO A 211 1.78 -13.08 -9.90
N THR A 212 1.26 -11.91 -10.26
CA THR A 212 -0.11 -11.52 -9.92
C THR A 212 -1.12 -12.49 -10.55
N THR A 213 -2.32 -12.59 -9.98
CA THR A 213 -3.32 -13.58 -10.40
C THR A 213 -3.69 -13.46 -11.87
N TRP A 214 -3.73 -12.23 -12.42
CA TRP A 214 -4.08 -12.00 -13.82
C TRP A 214 -2.97 -12.44 -14.80
N LEU A 215 -1.70 -12.36 -14.37
CA LEU A 215 -0.54 -12.71 -15.22
C LEU A 215 -0.10 -14.18 -15.02
N GLY A 216 -0.38 -14.76 -13.86
CA GLY A 216 0.02 -16.11 -13.47
C GLY A 216 -0.19 -17.20 -14.52
N PRO A 217 -1.35 -17.24 -15.25
CA PRO A 217 -1.60 -18.27 -16.26
C PRO A 217 -0.63 -18.26 -17.46
N VAL A 218 0.01 -17.15 -17.75
CA VAL A 218 0.81 -16.96 -18.99
C VAL A 218 2.29 -16.74 -18.75
N VAL A 219 2.76 -16.74 -17.49
CA VAL A 219 4.17 -16.57 -17.15
C VAL A 219 4.65 -17.63 -16.16
N ARG A 220 5.97 -17.75 -16.01
CA ARG A 220 6.63 -18.66 -15.06
C ARG A 220 7.60 -17.90 -14.16
N SER A 221 7.57 -18.21 -12.87
CA SER A 221 8.62 -17.81 -11.93
C SER A 221 9.83 -18.74 -12.08
N SER A 222 11.03 -18.18 -12.01
CA SER A 222 12.27 -18.94 -11.95
C SER A 222 12.60 -19.40 -10.53
N PHE A 223 11.87 -18.95 -9.53
CA PHE A 223 12.06 -19.36 -8.15
C PHE A 223 11.30 -20.66 -7.85
N PRO A 224 11.91 -21.63 -7.14
CA PRO A 224 11.19 -22.81 -6.67
C PRO A 224 10.00 -22.44 -5.78
N THR A 225 8.94 -23.24 -5.86
CA THR A 225 7.77 -23.06 -4.99
C THR A 225 8.18 -23.17 -3.52
N GLY A 226 7.72 -22.22 -2.70
CA GLY A 226 8.03 -22.17 -1.27
C GLY A 226 9.32 -21.43 -0.92
N THR A 227 10.02 -20.83 -1.91
CA THR A 227 11.14 -19.93 -1.63
C THR A 227 10.63 -18.71 -0.86
N ALA A 228 11.28 -18.40 0.26
CA ALA A 228 10.93 -17.26 1.11
C ALA A 228 12.17 -16.56 1.67
N LEU A 229 12.05 -15.30 2.02
CA LEU A 229 13.10 -14.57 2.75
C LEU A 229 13.26 -15.17 4.14
N GLN A 230 14.51 -15.36 4.56
CA GLN A 230 14.81 -15.81 5.91
C GLN A 230 14.31 -14.76 6.93
N LYS A 231 13.78 -15.25 8.07
CA LYS A 231 13.39 -14.36 9.18
C LYS A 231 14.61 -13.56 9.66
N GLY A 232 14.49 -12.25 9.69
CA GLY A 232 15.58 -11.35 10.08
C GLY A 232 16.36 -10.71 8.92
N ALA A 233 16.11 -11.10 7.67
CA ALA A 233 16.57 -10.36 6.48
C ALA A 233 15.72 -9.11 6.26
N SER A 234 15.73 -8.18 7.22
CA SER A 234 15.20 -6.83 7.08
C SER A 234 16.38 -5.90 6.82
N GLY A 235 16.35 -5.25 5.67
CA GLY A 235 17.38 -4.30 5.27
C GLY A 235 18.33 -4.85 4.22
N LEU A 236 17.83 -5.07 3.00
CA LEU A 236 18.67 -5.00 1.81
C LEU A 236 18.92 -3.51 1.56
N ALA A 237 20.00 -2.99 2.16
CA ALA A 237 20.52 -1.67 1.88
C ALA A 237 21.22 -1.65 0.51
#